data_c6f4d6b5d1542f664aef3d13739a4976
#
_entry.id   c6f4d6b5d1542f664aef3d13739a4976
#
_cell.length_a   1.000
_cell.length_b   1.000
_cell.length_c   1.000
_cell.angle_alpha   90.00
_cell.angle_beta   90.00
_cell.angle_gamma   90.00
#
_symmetry.space_group_name_H-M   'P 1'
#
loop_
_entity.id
_entity.type
_entity.pdbx_description
1 polymer ?
#
loop_
_entity_poly.entity_id
_entity_poly.type
_entity_poly.pdbx_seq_one_letter_code
_entity_poly.pdbx_strand_id
1 'polypeptide(L)'
;MLSIIESLALLREAKTTSVDLIAKAKEAAQNHAVLNAIAWVDWELAEQTARTMDDQRRASAGGSEIPLGPLHGIPITIKDLYQVRGTPLMAGTRAALPELGMDEAIAVSRLREAG
;
A
#
# COMPACT_ATOMS: atom_id res chain seq x y z
N MET A 1 -17.01 -3.59 -2.06
CA MET A 1 -15.54 -3.59 -1.79
C MET A 1 -15.04 -5.01 -2.00
N LEU A 2 -13.97 -5.21 -2.79
CA LEU A 2 -13.37 -6.53 -2.99
C LEU A 2 -12.61 -6.95 -1.74
N SER A 3 -12.64 -8.23 -1.41
CA SER A 3 -11.74 -8.81 -0.40
C SER A 3 -10.31 -8.89 -0.94
N ILE A 4 -9.33 -9.10 -0.06
CA ILE A 4 -7.93 -9.32 -0.47
C ILE A 4 -7.83 -10.54 -1.40
N ILE A 5 -8.55 -11.61 -1.11
CA ILE A 5 -8.54 -12.85 -1.93
C ILE A 5 -9.06 -12.57 -3.33
N GLU A 6 -10.19 -11.86 -3.47
CA GLU A 6 -10.75 -11.47 -4.76
C GLU A 6 -9.81 -10.54 -5.54
N SER A 7 -9.21 -9.56 -4.86
CA SER A 7 -8.25 -8.65 -5.47
C SER A 7 -7.02 -9.40 -6.00
N LEU A 8 -6.47 -10.33 -5.22
CA LEU A 8 -5.34 -11.17 -5.64
C LEU A 8 -5.70 -12.06 -6.83
N ALA A 9 -6.91 -12.63 -6.87
CA ALA A 9 -7.37 -13.43 -8.00
C ALA A 9 -7.43 -12.57 -9.27
N LEU A 10 -8.04 -11.37 -9.19
CA LEU A 10 -8.13 -10.45 -10.31
C LEU A 10 -6.75 -9.96 -10.81
N LEU A 11 -5.81 -9.70 -9.89
CA LEU A 11 -4.45 -9.34 -10.24
C LEU A 11 -3.72 -10.48 -10.97
N ARG A 12 -3.89 -11.74 -10.52
CA ARG A 12 -3.30 -12.94 -11.17
C ARG A 12 -3.88 -13.18 -12.56
N GLU A 13 -5.16 -12.92 -12.74
CA GLU A 13 -5.86 -13.04 -14.02
C GLU A 13 -5.69 -11.83 -14.94
N ALA A 14 -4.87 -10.85 -14.54
CA ALA A 14 -4.67 -9.58 -15.25
C ALA A 14 -5.99 -8.81 -15.56
N LYS A 15 -7.03 -9.01 -14.73
CA LYS A 15 -8.32 -8.32 -14.82
C LYS A 15 -8.35 -6.99 -14.09
N THR A 16 -7.34 -6.71 -13.28
CA THR A 16 -7.09 -5.43 -12.61
C THR A 16 -5.58 -5.26 -12.42
N THR A 17 -5.17 -4.06 -12.07
CA THR A 17 -3.76 -3.71 -11.78
C THR A 17 -3.64 -3.18 -10.35
N SER A 18 -2.43 -3.15 -9.81
CA SER A 18 -2.15 -2.51 -8.53
C SER A 18 -2.45 -1.01 -8.60
N VAL A 19 -2.21 -0.39 -9.76
CA VAL A 19 -2.56 1.02 -10.03
C VAL A 19 -4.07 1.24 -9.95
N ASP A 20 -4.90 0.33 -10.50
CA ASP A 20 -6.36 0.41 -10.40
C ASP A 20 -6.83 0.29 -8.95
N LEU A 21 -6.19 -0.56 -8.15
CA LEU A 21 -6.52 -0.71 -6.73
C LEU A 21 -6.19 0.56 -5.93
N ILE A 22 -5.05 1.20 -6.19
CA ILE A 22 -4.68 2.48 -5.58
C ILE A 22 -5.66 3.59 -6.01
N ALA A 23 -6.03 3.65 -7.29
CA ALA A 23 -6.99 4.64 -7.78
C ALA A 23 -8.35 4.52 -7.06
N LYS A 24 -8.85 3.29 -6.88
CA LYS A 24 -10.07 3.02 -6.11
C LYS A 24 -9.94 3.39 -4.64
N ALA A 25 -8.78 3.13 -4.03
CA ALA A 25 -8.51 3.50 -2.64
C ALA A 25 -8.50 5.03 -2.47
N LYS A 26 -7.88 5.74 -3.41
CA LYS A 26 -7.83 7.21 -3.44
C LYS A 26 -9.25 7.81 -3.59
N GLU A 27 -10.04 7.30 -4.52
CA GLU A 27 -11.44 7.69 -4.71
C GLU A 27 -12.26 7.46 -3.44
N ALA A 28 -12.14 6.27 -2.82
CA ALA A 28 -12.83 5.96 -1.57
C ALA A 28 -12.42 6.91 -0.43
N ALA A 29 -11.13 7.23 -0.30
CA ALA A 29 -10.65 8.18 0.70
C ALA A 29 -11.23 9.58 0.49
N GLN A 30 -11.33 10.03 -0.75
CA GLN A 30 -11.91 11.33 -1.10
C GLN A 30 -13.42 11.36 -0.84
N ASN A 31 -14.16 10.34 -1.26
CA ASN A 31 -15.61 10.25 -1.09
C ASN A 31 -16.02 10.16 0.40
N HIS A 32 -15.13 9.69 1.25
CA HIS A 32 -15.37 9.53 2.69
C HIS A 32 -14.48 10.47 3.53
N ALA A 33 -13.99 11.57 2.95
CA ALA A 33 -13.09 12.52 3.63
C ALA A 33 -13.67 13.06 4.95
N VAL A 34 -14.99 13.16 5.05
CA VAL A 34 -15.69 13.59 6.28
C VAL A 34 -15.38 12.70 7.50
N LEU A 35 -15.01 11.45 7.28
CA LEU A 35 -14.64 10.51 8.36
C LEU A 35 -13.27 10.82 8.96
N ASN A 36 -12.44 11.62 8.26
CA ASN A 36 -11.06 11.94 8.66
C ASN A 36 -10.25 10.70 9.10
N ALA A 37 -10.43 9.60 8.36
CA ALA A 37 -9.86 8.30 8.71
C ALA A 37 -8.39 8.17 8.29
N ILE A 38 -7.92 8.98 7.34
CA ILE A 38 -6.55 8.97 6.82
C ILE A 38 -5.80 10.14 7.44
N ALA A 39 -4.90 9.86 8.37
CA ALA A 39 -4.08 10.87 9.04
C ALA A 39 -2.98 11.43 8.13
N TRP A 40 -2.40 10.57 7.31
CA TRP A 40 -1.34 10.92 6.36
C TRP A 40 -1.37 9.98 5.15
N VAL A 41 -1.05 10.50 4.00
CA VAL A 41 -0.88 9.69 2.77
C VAL A 41 -0.03 10.42 1.74
N ASP A 42 0.81 9.68 1.04
CA ASP A 42 1.52 10.10 -0.17
C ASP A 42 0.97 9.29 -1.35
N TRP A 43 0.03 9.89 -2.07
CA TRP A 43 -0.60 9.24 -3.23
C TRP A 43 0.36 9.07 -4.39
N GLU A 44 1.32 9.98 -4.58
CA GLU A 44 2.30 9.89 -5.67
C GLU A 44 3.23 8.69 -5.44
N LEU A 45 3.78 8.56 -4.24
CA LEU A 45 4.60 7.41 -3.87
C LEU A 45 3.81 6.09 -3.95
N ALA A 46 2.55 6.08 -3.51
CA ALA A 46 1.70 4.89 -3.58
C ALA A 46 1.44 4.47 -5.04
N GLU A 47 1.15 5.41 -5.93
CA GLU A 47 0.96 5.15 -7.36
C GLU A 47 2.26 4.68 -8.03
N GLN A 48 3.41 5.28 -7.70
CA GLN A 48 4.71 4.85 -8.21
C GLN A 48 5.04 3.42 -7.76
N THR A 49 4.80 3.10 -6.49
CA THR A 49 4.99 1.75 -5.96
C THR A 49 4.08 0.75 -6.67
N ALA A 50 2.80 1.08 -6.87
CA ALA A 50 1.84 0.24 -7.58
C ALA A 50 2.29 -0.06 -9.03
N ARG A 51 2.82 0.93 -9.75
CA ARG A 51 3.40 0.74 -11.09
C ARG A 51 4.56 -0.26 -11.07
N THR A 52 5.45 -0.12 -10.10
CA THR A 52 6.58 -1.04 -9.93
C THR A 52 6.10 -2.47 -9.68
N MET A 53 5.06 -2.65 -8.85
CA MET A 53 4.46 -3.96 -8.59
C MET A 53 3.82 -4.57 -9.86
N ASP A 54 3.14 -3.76 -10.66
CA ASP A 54 2.56 -4.21 -11.93
C ASP A 54 3.65 -4.59 -12.95
N ASP A 55 4.77 -3.85 -12.99
CA ASP A 55 5.91 -4.17 -13.86
C ASP A 55 6.57 -5.50 -13.47
N GLN A 56 6.79 -5.72 -12.16
CA GLN A 56 7.33 -6.96 -11.64
C GLN A 56 6.41 -8.15 -11.95
N ARG A 57 5.10 -7.97 -11.83
CA ARG A 57 4.12 -9.01 -12.17
C ARG A 57 4.18 -9.37 -13.65
N ARG A 58 4.27 -8.38 -14.54
CA ARG A 58 4.42 -8.60 -15.98
C ARG A 58 5.71 -9.32 -16.32
N ALA A 59 6.81 -8.92 -15.70
CA ALA A 59 8.11 -9.57 -15.89
C ALA A 59 8.09 -11.04 -15.42
N SER A 60 7.50 -11.31 -14.25
CA SER A 60 7.34 -12.67 -13.73
C SER A 60 6.49 -13.54 -14.67
N ALA A 61 5.38 -13.02 -15.19
CA ALA A 61 4.55 -13.71 -16.18
C ALA A 61 5.28 -13.96 -17.51
N GLY A 62 6.23 -13.11 -17.87
CA GLY A 62 7.11 -13.23 -19.04
C GLY A 62 8.31 -14.19 -18.85
N GLY A 63 8.40 -14.90 -17.73
CA GLY A 63 9.45 -15.89 -17.45
C GLY A 63 10.64 -15.35 -16.65
N SER A 64 10.55 -14.15 -16.10
CA SER A 64 11.53 -13.64 -15.13
C SER A 64 11.38 -14.36 -13.79
N GLU A 65 12.48 -14.74 -13.16
CA GLU A 65 12.50 -15.38 -11.82
C GLU A 65 12.31 -14.36 -10.67
N ILE A 66 11.43 -13.36 -10.84
CA ILE A 66 11.10 -12.42 -9.78
C ILE A 66 10.10 -13.09 -8.83
N PRO A 67 10.47 -13.37 -7.56
CA PRO A 67 9.54 -13.93 -6.62
C PRO A 67 8.50 -12.86 -6.24
N LEU A 68 7.22 -13.17 -6.44
CA LEU A 68 6.12 -12.33 -6.00
C LEU A 68 5.63 -12.80 -4.64
N GLY A 69 5.57 -11.88 -3.68
CA GLY A 69 5.03 -12.16 -2.35
C GLY A 69 3.53 -12.49 -2.38
N PRO A 70 2.99 -13.10 -1.32
CA PRO A 70 1.59 -13.50 -1.27
C PRO A 70 0.59 -12.34 -1.33
N LEU A 71 1.01 -11.12 -0.96
CA LEU A 71 0.20 -9.90 -1.00
C LEU A 71 0.62 -8.93 -2.11
N HIS A 72 1.44 -9.39 -3.06
CA HIS A 72 2.06 -8.55 -4.06
C HIS A 72 1.07 -7.63 -4.79
N GLY A 73 1.27 -6.32 -4.61
CA GLY A 73 0.46 -5.27 -5.25
C GLY A 73 -0.88 -4.97 -4.58
N ILE A 74 -1.11 -5.46 -3.37
CA ILE A 74 -2.30 -5.13 -2.58
C ILE A 74 -2.04 -3.86 -1.76
N PRO A 75 -2.82 -2.78 -1.93
CA PRO A 75 -2.73 -1.61 -1.08
C PRO A 75 -3.24 -1.91 0.33
N ILE A 76 -2.49 -1.44 1.33
CA ILE A 76 -2.86 -1.57 2.74
C ILE A 76 -2.80 -0.21 3.43
N THR A 77 -3.58 -0.04 4.48
CA THR A 77 -3.48 1.07 5.41
C THR A 77 -2.82 0.60 6.69
N ILE A 78 -1.90 1.41 7.22
CA ILE A 78 -1.21 1.15 8.47
C ILE A 78 -1.79 2.10 9.53
N LYS A 79 -2.17 1.55 10.69
CA LYS A 79 -2.64 2.38 11.79
C LYS A 79 -1.53 3.30 12.27
N ASP A 80 -1.88 4.58 12.49
CA ASP A 80 -0.99 5.65 12.98
C ASP A 80 -0.52 5.43 14.44
N LEU A 81 -0.15 4.20 14.77
CA LEU A 81 0.58 3.76 15.98
C LEU A 81 1.80 2.95 15.63
N TYR A 82 1.95 2.56 14.36
CA TYR A 82 3.08 1.79 13.87
C TYR A 82 4.00 2.70 13.07
N GLN A 83 5.27 2.64 13.38
CA GLN A 83 6.28 3.37 12.62
C GLN A 83 6.39 2.81 11.20
N VAL A 84 6.26 3.70 10.24
CA VAL A 84 6.51 3.44 8.82
C VAL A 84 7.64 4.34 8.39
N ARG A 85 8.70 3.77 7.84
CA ARG A 85 9.88 4.53 7.42
C ARG A 85 9.51 5.62 6.43
N GLY A 86 9.99 6.83 6.69
CA GLY A 86 9.78 7.99 5.82
C GLY A 86 8.43 8.67 6.00
N THR A 87 7.62 8.28 7.00
CA THR A 87 6.33 8.91 7.27
C THR A 87 6.28 9.49 8.68
N PRO A 88 5.49 10.55 8.90
CA PRO A 88 5.26 11.07 10.25
C PRO A 88 4.48 10.05 11.08
N LEU A 89 4.81 9.92 12.36
CA LEU A 89 4.05 9.16 13.35
C LEU A 89 3.36 10.14 14.27
N MET A 90 2.04 10.23 14.18
CA MET A 90 1.24 11.18 14.97
C MET A 90 0.63 10.55 16.23
N ALA A 91 0.39 9.24 16.21
CA ALA A 91 -0.19 8.46 17.32
C ALA A 91 -1.48 9.09 17.91
N GLY A 92 -2.26 9.75 17.06
CA GLY A 92 -3.50 10.44 17.47
C GLY A 92 -3.26 11.75 18.23
N THR A 93 -2.04 12.27 18.29
CA THR A 93 -1.76 13.54 18.97
C THR A 93 -1.64 14.67 17.95
N ARG A 94 -1.85 15.93 18.44
CA ARG A 94 -1.56 17.14 17.66
C ARG A 94 -0.14 17.67 17.91
N ALA A 95 0.56 17.09 18.87
CA ALA A 95 1.97 17.35 19.13
C ALA A 95 2.78 16.58 18.09
N ALA A 96 2.74 17.04 16.84
CA ALA A 96 3.56 16.48 15.78
C ALA A 96 5.04 16.65 16.19
N LEU A 97 5.64 15.56 16.59
CA LEU A 97 7.08 15.47 16.53
C LEU A 97 7.37 15.22 15.05
N PRO A 98 8.11 16.12 14.37
CA PRO A 98 8.43 15.97 12.96
C PRO A 98 9.49 14.87 12.73
N GLU A 99 9.67 13.99 13.67
CA GLU A 99 10.54 12.85 13.51
C GLU A 99 9.88 11.88 12.55
N LEU A 100 10.41 11.87 11.35
CA LEU A 100 10.17 10.78 10.41
C LEU A 100 10.61 9.49 11.10
N GLY A 101 9.76 8.48 11.11
CA GLY A 101 10.10 7.18 11.68
C GLY A 101 11.42 6.68 11.11
N MET A 102 12.46 6.66 11.95
CA MET A 102 13.80 6.21 11.54
C MET A 102 13.81 4.71 11.34
N ASP A 103 13.04 3.99 12.17
CA ASP A 103 12.89 2.55 12.13
C ASP A 103 11.47 2.16 11.71
N GLU A 104 11.37 1.06 11.02
CA GLU A 104 10.08 0.52 10.61
C GLU A 104 9.61 -0.54 11.61
N ALA A 105 8.34 -0.52 11.98
CA ALA A 105 7.76 -1.54 12.83
C ALA A 105 7.87 -2.92 12.15
N ILE A 106 8.22 -3.96 12.92
CA ILE A 106 8.42 -5.32 12.40
C ILE A 106 7.20 -5.81 11.60
N ALA A 107 5.98 -5.49 12.05
CA ALA A 107 4.76 -5.86 11.33
C ALA A 107 4.70 -5.21 9.94
N VAL A 108 5.13 -3.96 9.81
CA VAL A 108 5.16 -3.22 8.53
C VAL A 108 6.22 -3.81 7.61
N SER A 109 7.43 -4.09 8.13
CA SER A 109 8.49 -4.76 7.34
C SER A 109 8.01 -6.09 6.78
N ARG A 110 7.36 -6.93 7.59
CA ARG A 110 6.80 -8.20 7.14
C ARG A 110 5.71 -8.07 6.08
N LEU A 111 4.87 -7.04 6.18
CA LEU A 111 3.88 -6.74 5.14
C LEU A 111 4.53 -6.32 3.83
N ARG A 112 5.60 -5.50 3.89
CA ARG A 112 6.38 -5.14 2.69
C ARG A 112 7.08 -6.33 2.05
N GLU A 113 7.62 -7.25 2.86
CA GLU A 113 8.23 -8.49 2.38
C GLU A 113 7.20 -9.42 1.73
N ALA A 114 5.95 -9.34 2.16
CA ALA A 114 4.86 -10.09 1.55
C ALA A 114 4.35 -9.48 0.22
N GLY A 115 4.76 -8.25 -0.11
CA GLY A 115 4.52 -7.60 -1.41
C GLY A 115 3.57 -6.43 -1.36
#